data_198ea9113873f9ba58e3cde8d0d81774
#
_entry.id   198ea9113873f9ba58e3cde8d0d81774
#
_cell.length_a   1.000
_cell.length_b   1.000
_cell.length_c   1.000
_cell.angle_alpha   90.00
_cell.angle_beta   90.00
_cell.angle_gamma   90.00
#
_symmetry.space_group_name_H-M   'P 1'
#
loop_
_entity.id
_entity.type
_entity.pdbx_description
1 polymer ?
#
loop_
_entity_poly.entity_id
_entity_poly.type
_entity_poly.pdbx_seq_one_letter_code
_entity_poly.pdbx_strand_id
1 'polypeptide(L)'
;MAEATLARRRPSRRPAWAGFAFSSPWIIGLVVFMAGPILVSLYYSFTEFNLFQSPRWVGLKNYATLLEDPKFLGSVFNTAYLAIIGVPLGLAFALLVALALNFPVRGQPLYRAIVYLPAIVPVVTASYLWRWVFNAQYGYLNQVLGRVGLPQPNWLADPLWTKPAVLIIIWWGIGATAVIYLAALKQVPQQLYEAAAVDGANGWQRFWYVTWPALTPVTLFQLIMGVIAALQIFAPTYLLTQSRGNGANGGPGDSLLTYTMHLFHNAFVFLKMGQAAAMAWILFLVIGLLTLLILLTSRRWVHYGSE
;
A
#
# COMPACT_ATOMS: atom_id res chain seq x y z
N MET A 1 -29.65 39.23 -48.21
CA MET A 1 -29.49 37.81 -48.52
C MET A 1 -28.03 37.59 -48.85
N ALA A 2 -27.28 37.01 -47.90
CA ALA A 2 -25.94 36.50 -48.14
C ALA A 2 -25.78 35.30 -47.19
N GLU A 3 -26.05 34.10 -47.69
CA GLU A 3 -25.81 32.84 -47.03
C GLU A 3 -24.30 32.60 -46.95
N ALA A 4 -23.73 32.73 -45.77
CA ALA A 4 -22.36 32.34 -45.48
C ALA A 4 -22.30 30.82 -45.38
N THR A 5 -21.84 30.18 -46.44
CA THR A 5 -21.56 28.77 -46.56
C THR A 5 -20.41 28.41 -45.60
N LEU A 6 -20.71 27.89 -44.40
CA LEU A 6 -19.75 27.31 -43.50
C LEU A 6 -19.13 26.06 -44.14
N ALA A 7 -17.98 26.21 -44.77
CA ALA A 7 -17.18 25.13 -45.29
C ALA A 7 -16.81 24.21 -44.11
N ARG A 8 -17.48 23.07 -44.01
CA ARG A 8 -17.08 21.93 -43.12
C ARG A 8 -15.64 21.56 -43.46
N ARG A 9 -14.69 22.04 -42.65
CA ARG A 9 -13.30 21.53 -42.68
C ARG A 9 -13.36 20.03 -42.42
N ARG A 10 -13.15 19.22 -43.47
CA ARG A 10 -12.90 17.78 -43.36
C ARG A 10 -11.73 17.59 -42.39
N PRO A 11 -11.86 16.75 -41.33
CA PRO A 11 -10.73 16.46 -40.48
C PRO A 11 -9.63 15.84 -41.37
N SER A 12 -8.46 16.49 -41.40
CA SER A 12 -7.30 15.94 -42.09
C SER A 12 -7.01 14.59 -41.46
N ARG A 13 -7.14 13.52 -42.24
CA ARG A 13 -6.66 12.18 -41.84
C ARG A 13 -5.14 12.27 -41.70
N ARG A 14 -4.65 12.74 -40.55
CA ARG A 14 -3.24 12.58 -40.20
C ARG A 14 -2.96 11.09 -40.26
N PRO A 15 -1.93 10.65 -41.00
CA PRO A 15 -1.65 9.25 -41.16
C PRO A 15 -1.43 8.64 -39.77
N ALA A 16 -2.03 7.47 -39.46
CA ALA A 16 -1.91 6.79 -38.20
C ALA A 16 -0.45 6.60 -37.73
N TRP A 17 0.47 6.56 -38.69
CA TRP A 17 1.92 6.53 -38.48
C TRP A 17 2.49 7.71 -37.67
N ALA A 18 1.91 8.91 -37.78
CA ALA A 18 2.36 10.06 -37.01
C ALA A 18 2.09 9.84 -35.50
N GLY A 19 0.96 9.21 -35.15
CA GLY A 19 0.66 8.85 -33.78
C GLY A 19 1.62 7.80 -33.23
N PHE A 20 1.90 6.75 -34.00
CA PHE A 20 2.87 5.72 -33.61
C PHE A 20 4.30 6.26 -33.50
N ALA A 21 4.73 7.14 -34.42
CA ALA A 21 6.04 7.76 -34.35
C ALA A 21 6.20 8.65 -33.10
N PHE A 22 5.16 9.37 -32.71
CA PHE A 22 5.14 10.18 -31.49
C PHE A 22 5.16 9.33 -30.21
N SER A 23 4.47 8.19 -30.22
CA SER A 23 4.41 7.28 -29.06
C SER A 23 5.59 6.29 -29.02
N SER A 24 6.38 6.16 -30.08
CA SER A 24 7.43 5.15 -30.18
C SER A 24 8.50 5.22 -29.07
N PRO A 25 8.99 6.39 -28.62
CA PRO A 25 9.97 6.43 -27.54
C PRO A 25 9.41 5.82 -26.24
N TRP A 26 8.14 6.09 -25.94
CA TRP A 26 7.49 5.52 -24.77
C TRP A 26 7.23 4.01 -24.93
N ILE A 27 6.77 3.57 -26.11
CA ILE A 27 6.53 2.15 -26.40
C ILE A 27 7.85 1.36 -26.33
N ILE A 28 8.94 1.89 -26.90
CA ILE A 28 10.26 1.25 -26.83
C ILE A 28 10.71 1.17 -25.36
N GLY A 29 10.57 2.26 -24.59
CA GLY A 29 10.87 2.27 -23.17
C GLY A 29 10.08 1.22 -22.38
N LEU A 30 8.77 1.13 -22.64
CA LEU A 30 7.90 0.12 -22.02
C LEU A 30 8.35 -1.32 -22.35
N VAL A 31 8.61 -1.61 -23.63
CA VAL A 31 8.98 -2.95 -24.07
C VAL A 31 10.37 -3.34 -23.55
N VAL A 32 11.37 -2.46 -23.70
CA VAL A 32 12.77 -2.77 -23.35
C VAL A 32 13.00 -2.75 -21.84
N PHE A 33 12.45 -1.78 -21.11
CA PHE A 33 12.78 -1.58 -19.70
C PHE A 33 11.73 -2.10 -18.72
N MET A 34 10.51 -2.44 -19.18
CA MET A 34 9.48 -3.03 -18.32
C MET A 34 9.09 -4.44 -18.78
N ALA A 35 8.54 -4.59 -19.98
CA ALA A 35 8.05 -5.88 -20.45
C ALA A 35 9.18 -6.92 -20.61
N GLY A 36 10.31 -6.50 -21.17
CA GLY A 36 11.47 -7.38 -21.35
C GLY A 36 11.96 -7.98 -20.03
N PRO A 37 12.36 -7.19 -19.03
CA PRO A 37 12.78 -7.70 -17.72
C PRO A 37 11.71 -8.54 -17.02
N ILE A 38 10.42 -8.18 -17.13
CA ILE A 38 9.33 -8.97 -16.57
C ILE A 38 9.30 -10.37 -17.19
N LEU A 39 9.36 -10.48 -18.52
CA LEU A 39 9.36 -11.78 -19.21
C LEU A 39 10.62 -12.59 -18.91
N VAL A 40 11.78 -11.93 -18.83
CA VAL A 40 13.04 -12.57 -18.44
C VAL A 40 12.96 -13.09 -17.00
N SER A 41 12.36 -12.32 -16.06
CA SER A 41 12.16 -12.80 -14.71
C SER A 41 11.22 -14.01 -14.65
N LEU A 42 10.19 -14.06 -15.51
CA LEU A 42 9.34 -15.24 -15.65
C LEU A 42 10.14 -16.47 -16.07
N TYR A 43 10.99 -16.33 -17.07
CA TYR A 43 11.88 -17.42 -17.48
C TYR A 43 12.78 -17.87 -16.33
N TYR A 44 13.40 -16.94 -15.60
CA TYR A 44 14.27 -17.28 -14.46
C TYR A 44 13.51 -17.98 -13.33
N SER A 45 12.23 -17.74 -13.15
CA SER A 45 11.43 -18.43 -12.13
C SER A 45 11.38 -19.94 -12.31
N PHE A 46 11.57 -20.44 -13.55
CA PHE A 46 11.65 -21.87 -13.89
C PHE A 46 13.07 -22.39 -14.00
N THR A 47 14.07 -21.60 -13.62
CA THR A 47 15.48 -21.97 -13.74
C THR A 47 16.18 -21.97 -12.37
N GLU A 48 17.20 -22.81 -12.23
CA GLU A 48 18.20 -22.66 -11.20
C GLU A 48 19.23 -21.64 -11.67
N PHE A 49 19.19 -20.44 -11.07
CA PHE A 49 20.00 -19.30 -11.46
C PHE A 49 20.55 -18.57 -10.22
N ASN A 50 21.88 -18.34 -10.19
CA ASN A 50 22.61 -17.76 -9.06
C ASN A 50 23.56 -16.62 -9.46
N LEU A 51 23.39 -16.01 -10.63
CA LEU A 51 24.23 -14.95 -11.23
C LEU A 51 25.64 -15.40 -11.68
N PHE A 52 26.20 -16.45 -11.13
CA PHE A 52 27.57 -16.92 -11.45
C PHE A 52 27.58 -18.01 -12.52
N GLN A 53 26.47 -18.71 -12.69
CA GLN A 53 26.32 -19.80 -13.65
C GLN A 53 25.19 -19.50 -14.63
N SER A 54 25.27 -20.11 -15.79
CA SER A 54 24.18 -20.01 -16.78
C SER A 54 22.89 -20.60 -16.20
N PRO A 55 21.73 -19.97 -16.47
CA PRO A 55 20.43 -20.47 -16.01
C PRO A 55 20.16 -21.88 -16.50
N ARG A 56 19.91 -22.83 -15.61
CA ARG A 56 19.55 -24.21 -15.92
C ARG A 56 18.07 -24.43 -15.69
N TRP A 57 17.35 -24.89 -16.70
CA TRP A 57 15.92 -25.16 -16.61
C TRP A 57 15.63 -26.26 -15.59
N VAL A 58 14.76 -26.00 -14.61
CA VAL A 58 14.36 -26.93 -13.55
C VAL A 58 12.84 -27.07 -13.41
N GLY A 59 12.08 -26.45 -14.30
CA GLY A 59 10.62 -26.47 -14.26
C GLY A 59 10.06 -25.85 -12.99
N LEU A 60 9.11 -26.52 -12.34
CA LEU A 60 8.44 -26.03 -11.14
C LEU A 60 9.20 -26.26 -9.82
N LYS A 61 10.44 -26.72 -9.86
CA LYS A 61 11.22 -27.04 -8.64
C LYS A 61 11.33 -25.85 -7.68
N ASN A 62 11.55 -24.62 -8.18
CA ASN A 62 11.61 -23.43 -7.33
C ASN A 62 10.32 -23.23 -6.53
N TYR A 63 9.18 -23.41 -7.17
CA TYR A 63 7.86 -23.27 -6.55
C TYR A 63 7.62 -24.35 -5.50
N ALA A 64 7.96 -25.60 -5.80
CA ALA A 64 7.83 -26.71 -4.84
C ALA A 64 8.72 -26.49 -3.60
N THR A 65 9.98 -26.12 -3.80
CA THR A 65 10.92 -25.83 -2.71
C THR A 65 10.45 -24.69 -1.81
N LEU A 66 9.82 -23.63 -2.39
CA LEU A 66 9.28 -22.53 -1.60
C LEU A 66 8.12 -22.96 -0.71
N LEU A 67 7.25 -23.85 -1.17
CA LEU A 67 6.12 -24.34 -0.37
C LEU A 67 6.56 -25.23 0.79
N GLU A 68 7.73 -25.83 0.71
CA GLU A 68 8.35 -26.65 1.76
C GLU A 68 9.21 -25.82 2.74
N ASP A 69 9.50 -24.55 2.41
CA ASP A 69 10.33 -23.67 3.26
C ASP A 69 9.51 -23.03 4.39
N PRO A 70 9.77 -23.37 5.67
CA PRO A 70 9.08 -22.76 6.79
C PRO A 70 9.23 -21.24 6.87
N LYS A 71 10.38 -20.68 6.39
CA LYS A 71 10.61 -19.23 6.35
C LYS A 71 9.73 -18.54 5.31
N PHE A 72 9.51 -19.19 4.17
CA PHE A 72 8.58 -18.69 3.17
C PHE A 72 7.17 -18.62 3.74
N LEU A 73 6.66 -19.70 4.35
CA LEU A 73 5.33 -19.73 4.96
C LEU A 73 5.19 -18.69 6.09
N GLY A 74 6.22 -18.56 6.94
CA GLY A 74 6.28 -17.54 7.99
C GLY A 74 6.22 -16.13 7.42
N SER A 75 6.92 -15.86 6.31
CA SER A 75 6.94 -14.57 5.65
C SER A 75 5.57 -14.20 5.02
N VAL A 76 4.88 -15.20 4.46
CA VAL A 76 3.49 -15.05 3.97
C VAL A 76 2.56 -14.68 5.13
N PHE A 77 2.63 -15.39 6.25
CA PHE A 77 1.80 -15.12 7.44
C PHE A 77 2.07 -13.71 8.00
N ASN A 78 3.34 -13.32 8.15
CA ASN A 78 3.70 -12.00 8.66
C ASN A 78 3.16 -10.88 7.78
N THR A 79 3.28 -11.04 6.45
CA THR A 79 2.78 -10.06 5.48
C THR A 79 1.25 -10.01 5.47
N ALA A 80 0.60 -11.18 5.51
CA ALA A 80 -0.86 -11.27 5.59
C ALA A 80 -1.40 -10.62 6.88
N TYR A 81 -0.76 -10.81 8.02
CA TYR A 81 -1.12 -10.16 9.28
C TYR A 81 -1.09 -8.63 9.13
N LEU A 82 0.01 -8.08 8.59
CA LEU A 82 0.14 -6.64 8.38
C LEU A 82 -0.90 -6.10 7.38
N ALA A 83 -1.22 -6.86 6.34
CA ALA A 83 -2.22 -6.45 5.35
C ALA A 83 -3.65 -6.49 5.93
N ILE A 84 -4.03 -7.62 6.55
CA ILE A 84 -5.41 -7.83 7.04
C ILE A 84 -5.75 -6.90 8.20
N ILE A 85 -4.80 -6.62 9.08
CA ILE A 85 -5.01 -5.72 10.22
C ILE A 85 -4.67 -4.28 9.85
N GLY A 86 -3.53 -4.07 9.20
CA GLY A 86 -3.01 -2.74 8.91
C GLY A 86 -3.88 -1.93 7.97
N VAL A 87 -4.39 -2.55 6.90
CA VAL A 87 -5.16 -1.82 5.89
C VAL A 87 -6.55 -1.42 6.38
N PRO A 88 -7.42 -2.34 6.87
CA PRO A 88 -8.76 -1.94 7.30
C PRO A 88 -8.73 -0.95 8.47
N LEU A 89 -7.90 -1.20 9.49
CA LEU A 89 -7.79 -0.27 10.61
C LEU A 89 -7.17 1.06 10.21
N GLY A 90 -6.17 1.06 9.31
CA GLY A 90 -5.58 2.28 8.77
C GLY A 90 -6.60 3.12 8.00
N LEU A 91 -7.44 2.51 7.16
CA LEU A 91 -8.54 3.19 6.48
C LEU A 91 -9.58 3.74 7.45
N ALA A 92 -9.95 2.95 8.47
CA ALA A 92 -10.88 3.40 9.50
C ALA A 92 -10.32 4.62 10.27
N PHE A 93 -9.06 4.58 10.70
CA PHE A 93 -8.40 5.72 11.34
C PHE A 93 -8.31 6.93 10.42
N ALA A 94 -7.95 6.74 9.15
CA ALA A 94 -7.87 7.82 8.17
C ALA A 94 -9.25 8.48 7.97
N LEU A 95 -10.32 7.68 7.89
CA LEU A 95 -11.69 8.18 7.79
C LEU A 95 -12.11 8.95 9.05
N LEU A 96 -11.83 8.41 10.24
CA LEU A 96 -12.12 9.11 11.51
C LEU A 96 -11.40 10.45 11.60
N VAL A 97 -10.12 10.50 11.22
CA VAL A 97 -9.34 11.74 11.14
C VAL A 97 -9.92 12.70 10.11
N ALA A 98 -10.32 12.21 8.93
CA ALA A 98 -10.95 13.04 7.91
C ALA A 98 -12.28 13.63 8.37
N LEU A 99 -13.11 12.85 9.05
CA LEU A 99 -14.37 13.32 9.67
C LEU A 99 -14.08 14.41 10.71
N ALA A 100 -13.10 14.20 11.60
CA ALA A 100 -12.70 15.20 12.60
C ALA A 100 -12.20 16.50 11.94
N LEU A 101 -11.39 16.39 10.88
CA LEU A 101 -10.89 17.54 10.12
C LEU A 101 -11.96 18.24 9.25
N ASN A 102 -13.12 17.62 9.07
CA ASN A 102 -14.24 18.21 8.31
C ASN A 102 -15.08 19.17 9.16
N PHE A 103 -15.00 19.10 10.49
CA PHE A 103 -15.70 20.06 11.35
C PHE A 103 -15.17 21.50 11.17
N PRO A 104 -16.04 22.50 11.15
CA PRO A 104 -15.67 23.90 11.03
C PRO A 104 -15.06 24.44 12.33
N VAL A 105 -13.76 24.23 12.54
CA VAL A 105 -13.02 24.70 13.70
C VAL A 105 -12.01 25.77 13.32
N ARG A 106 -11.75 26.71 14.29
CA ARG A 106 -10.69 27.73 14.09
C ARG A 106 -9.32 27.04 13.97
N GLY A 107 -8.50 27.47 13.01
CA GLY A 107 -7.18 26.87 12.79
C GLY A 107 -7.19 25.55 12.00
N GLN A 108 -8.29 25.20 11.32
CA GLN A 108 -8.41 23.97 10.50
C GLN A 108 -7.22 23.72 9.55
N PRO A 109 -6.63 24.72 8.85
CA PRO A 109 -5.45 24.51 8.03
C PRO A 109 -4.24 23.97 8.82
N LEU A 110 -4.05 24.44 10.05
CA LEU A 110 -2.97 23.98 10.91
C LEU A 110 -3.14 22.50 11.31
N TYR A 111 -4.35 22.10 11.72
CA TYR A 111 -4.64 20.69 12.03
C TYR A 111 -4.43 19.78 10.83
N ARG A 112 -4.83 20.22 9.61
CA ARG A 112 -4.57 19.50 8.37
C ARG A 112 -3.06 19.37 8.10
N ALA A 113 -2.30 20.44 8.31
CA ALA A 113 -0.85 20.40 8.14
C ALA A 113 -0.20 19.43 9.13
N ILE A 114 -0.58 19.44 10.40
CA ILE A 114 -0.05 18.51 11.43
C ILE A 114 -0.35 17.07 11.09
N VAL A 115 -1.57 16.75 10.66
CA VAL A 115 -1.96 15.38 10.28
C VAL A 115 -1.26 14.92 9.00
N TYR A 116 -1.03 15.82 8.04
CA TYR A 116 -0.37 15.48 6.79
C TYR A 116 1.16 15.39 6.89
N LEU A 117 1.76 16.11 7.84
CA LEU A 117 3.22 16.19 8.00
C LEU A 117 3.91 14.81 8.06
N PRO A 118 3.41 13.80 8.80
CA PRO A 118 4.00 12.46 8.81
C PRO A 118 4.08 11.80 7.43
N ALA A 119 3.10 12.02 6.58
CA ALA A 119 3.03 11.40 5.25
C ALA A 119 4.08 11.96 4.26
N ILE A 120 4.68 13.13 4.56
CA ILE A 120 5.73 13.73 3.74
C ILE A 120 7.11 13.19 4.14
N VAL A 121 7.24 12.65 5.36
CA VAL A 121 8.53 12.14 5.86
C VAL A 121 8.96 10.91 5.05
N PRO A 122 10.19 10.90 4.47
CA PRO A 122 10.67 9.73 3.76
C PRO A 122 10.67 8.48 4.65
N VAL A 123 10.24 7.35 4.09
CA VAL A 123 10.05 6.09 4.84
C VAL A 123 11.32 5.63 5.57
N VAL A 124 12.50 5.88 4.99
CA VAL A 124 13.80 5.55 5.61
C VAL A 124 14.00 6.38 6.88
N THR A 125 13.81 7.70 6.78
CA THR A 125 13.93 8.63 7.92
C THR A 125 12.91 8.29 9.00
N ALA A 126 11.65 8.03 8.63
CA ALA A 126 10.62 7.60 9.55
C ALA A 126 10.99 6.32 10.29
N SER A 127 11.54 5.31 9.58
CA SER A 127 11.95 4.04 10.18
C SER A 127 13.06 4.20 11.22
N TYR A 128 14.07 5.04 10.97
CA TYR A 128 15.13 5.33 11.95
C TYR A 128 14.59 6.12 13.15
N LEU A 129 13.71 7.11 12.92
CA LEU A 129 13.05 7.86 13.98
C LEU A 129 12.26 6.91 14.90
N TRP A 130 11.43 6.05 14.32
CA TRP A 130 10.63 5.11 15.07
C TRP A 130 11.47 4.03 15.77
N ARG A 131 12.60 3.61 15.20
CA ARG A 131 13.56 2.74 15.88
C ARG A 131 14.10 3.36 17.17
N TRP A 132 14.34 4.67 17.16
CA TRP A 132 14.71 5.39 18.37
C TRP A 132 13.52 5.50 19.35
N VAL A 133 12.31 5.84 18.88
CA VAL A 133 11.10 5.95 19.69
C VAL A 133 10.74 4.62 20.37
N PHE A 134 10.96 3.50 19.68
CA PHE A 134 10.70 2.15 20.20
C PHE A 134 11.83 1.53 21.02
N ASN A 135 12.90 2.28 21.26
CA ASN A 135 13.99 1.74 22.09
C ASN A 135 13.47 1.39 23.48
N ALA A 136 13.78 0.17 23.98
CA ALA A 136 13.26 -0.33 25.23
C ALA A 136 13.76 0.48 26.47
N GLN A 137 15.00 0.99 26.43
CA GLN A 137 15.65 1.63 27.58
C GLN A 137 15.44 3.14 27.61
N TYR A 138 15.59 3.82 26.46
CA TYR A 138 15.55 5.29 26.36
C TYR A 138 14.51 5.83 25.36
N GLY A 139 13.73 4.93 24.75
CA GLY A 139 12.72 5.33 23.79
C GLY A 139 11.59 6.16 24.38
N TYR A 140 11.19 7.20 23.65
CA TYR A 140 10.18 8.14 24.14
C TYR A 140 8.84 7.46 24.49
N LEU A 141 8.44 6.44 23.70
CA LEU A 141 7.16 5.76 23.93
C LEU A 141 7.13 5.03 25.28
N ASN A 142 8.18 4.29 25.62
CA ASN A 142 8.27 3.62 26.93
C ASN A 142 8.36 4.60 28.10
N GLN A 143 9.02 5.75 27.91
CA GLN A 143 9.04 6.79 28.93
C GLN A 143 7.63 7.35 29.22
N VAL A 144 6.82 7.57 28.16
CA VAL A 144 5.43 8.02 28.32
C VAL A 144 4.58 6.94 28.98
N LEU A 145 4.67 5.69 28.51
CA LEU A 145 3.94 4.55 29.09
C LEU A 145 4.28 4.35 30.57
N GLY A 146 5.56 4.45 30.95
CA GLY A 146 5.99 4.34 32.35
C GLY A 146 5.44 5.45 33.25
N ARG A 147 5.30 6.69 32.74
CA ARG A 147 4.72 7.80 33.51
C ARG A 147 3.24 7.60 33.83
N VAL A 148 2.50 6.86 32.98
CA VAL A 148 1.08 6.55 33.21
C VAL A 148 0.87 5.17 33.80
N GLY A 149 1.94 4.49 34.24
CA GLY A 149 1.87 3.18 34.92
C GLY A 149 1.56 2.02 33.99
N LEU A 150 1.73 2.18 32.67
CA LEU A 150 1.50 1.12 31.70
C LEU A 150 2.77 0.28 31.47
N PRO A 151 2.62 -1.01 31.05
CA PRO A 151 3.76 -1.86 30.67
C PRO A 151 4.63 -1.23 29.59
N GLN A 152 5.96 -1.40 29.74
CA GLN A 152 6.96 -0.93 28.82
C GLN A 152 7.50 -2.11 27.97
N PRO A 153 6.84 -2.47 26.89
CA PRO A 153 7.24 -3.62 26.10
C PRO A 153 8.56 -3.40 25.36
N ASN A 154 9.23 -4.51 25.08
CA ASN A 154 10.40 -4.48 24.21
C ASN A 154 9.95 -4.55 22.74
N TRP A 155 9.56 -3.41 22.20
CA TRP A 155 8.89 -3.26 20.89
C TRP A 155 9.59 -3.99 19.73
N LEU A 156 10.92 -4.05 19.73
CA LEU A 156 11.71 -4.57 18.61
C LEU A 156 12.42 -5.88 18.92
N ALA A 157 12.41 -6.33 20.17
CA ALA A 157 13.08 -7.58 20.59
C ALA A 157 12.10 -8.66 21.09
N ASP A 158 10.83 -8.35 21.26
CA ASP A 158 9.78 -9.31 21.58
C ASP A 158 8.92 -9.59 20.33
N PRO A 159 8.83 -10.86 19.85
CA PRO A 159 8.03 -11.23 18.69
C PRO A 159 6.57 -10.78 18.74
N LEU A 160 5.98 -10.65 19.93
CA LEU A 160 4.59 -10.23 20.11
C LEU A 160 4.38 -8.75 19.78
N TRP A 161 5.39 -7.91 20.00
CA TRP A 161 5.30 -6.45 19.85
C TRP A 161 5.85 -5.91 18.53
N THR A 162 6.64 -6.70 17.82
CA THR A 162 7.27 -6.24 16.56
C THR A 162 6.24 -5.87 15.48
N LYS A 163 5.22 -6.70 15.27
CA LYS A 163 4.16 -6.40 14.29
C LYS A 163 3.30 -5.19 14.68
N PRO A 164 2.81 -5.07 15.95
CA PRO A 164 2.20 -3.83 16.45
C PRO A 164 3.06 -2.59 16.23
N ALA A 165 4.38 -2.66 16.46
CA ALA A 165 5.28 -1.54 16.20
C ALA A 165 5.26 -1.10 14.72
N VAL A 166 5.29 -2.05 13.78
CA VAL A 166 5.18 -1.74 12.34
C VAL A 166 3.82 -1.12 12.01
N LEU A 167 2.73 -1.64 12.60
CA LEU A 167 1.39 -1.07 12.39
C LEU A 167 1.29 0.38 12.88
N ILE A 168 1.90 0.71 14.01
CA ILE A 168 1.96 2.10 14.53
C ILE A 168 2.66 3.01 13.51
N ILE A 169 3.76 2.58 12.89
CA ILE A 169 4.46 3.37 11.85
C ILE A 169 3.55 3.59 10.63
N ILE A 170 2.88 2.53 10.18
CA ILE A 170 1.97 2.60 9.03
C ILE A 170 0.84 3.60 9.32
N TRP A 171 0.23 3.49 10.50
CA TRP A 171 -0.89 4.36 10.89
C TRP A 171 -0.47 5.78 11.21
N TRP A 172 0.78 6.01 11.63
CA TRP A 172 1.32 7.36 11.76
C TRP A 172 1.35 8.09 10.40
N GLY A 173 1.56 7.37 9.30
CA GLY A 173 1.61 7.90 7.94
C GLY A 173 0.26 8.07 7.23
N ILE A 174 -0.89 7.84 7.90
CA ILE A 174 -2.22 7.85 7.25
C ILE A 174 -2.69 9.24 6.77
N GLY A 175 -1.95 10.30 7.03
CA GLY A 175 -2.34 11.66 6.70
C GLY A 175 -2.71 11.87 5.23
N ALA A 176 -1.99 11.24 4.30
CA ALA A 176 -2.32 11.30 2.87
C ALA A 176 -3.70 10.69 2.58
N THR A 177 -4.00 9.52 3.12
CA THR A 177 -5.30 8.85 2.99
C THR A 177 -6.42 9.68 3.63
N ALA A 178 -6.17 10.29 4.80
CA ALA A 178 -7.12 11.16 5.47
C ALA A 178 -7.46 12.41 4.65
N VAL A 179 -6.48 13.02 3.96
CA VAL A 179 -6.71 14.17 3.07
C VAL A 179 -7.55 13.77 1.85
N ILE A 180 -7.34 12.57 1.30
CA ILE A 180 -8.16 12.07 0.19
C ILE A 180 -9.62 11.85 0.64
N TYR A 181 -9.84 11.25 1.82
CA TYR A 181 -11.19 11.14 2.39
C TYR A 181 -11.81 12.51 2.67
N LEU A 182 -11.04 13.46 3.19
CA LEU A 182 -11.52 14.82 3.44
C LEU A 182 -11.94 15.53 2.15
N ALA A 183 -11.19 15.33 1.05
CA ALA A 183 -11.55 15.87 -0.25
C ALA A 183 -12.87 15.25 -0.76
N ALA A 184 -13.04 13.94 -0.62
CA ALA A 184 -14.27 13.25 -0.98
C ALA A 184 -15.47 13.69 -0.11
N LEU A 185 -15.29 13.87 1.20
CA LEU A 185 -16.32 14.39 2.11
C LEU A 185 -16.84 15.76 1.68
N LYS A 186 -15.98 16.63 1.15
CA LYS A 186 -16.36 17.96 0.68
C LYS A 186 -17.10 17.95 -0.67
N GLN A 187 -17.06 16.85 -1.39
CA GLN A 187 -17.79 16.69 -2.66
C GLN A 187 -19.21 16.17 -2.44
N VAL A 188 -19.55 15.70 -1.24
CA VAL A 188 -20.91 15.24 -0.93
C VAL A 188 -21.86 16.45 -0.95
N PRO A 189 -22.92 16.45 -1.78
CA PRO A 189 -23.85 17.57 -1.88
C PRO A 189 -24.54 17.85 -0.54
N GLN A 190 -24.52 19.11 -0.11
CA GLN A 190 -25.12 19.54 1.15
C GLN A 190 -26.63 19.27 1.18
N GLN A 191 -27.30 19.34 0.03
CA GLN A 191 -28.72 19.04 -0.13
C GLN A 191 -29.11 17.66 0.41
N LEU A 192 -28.22 16.65 0.29
CA LEU A 192 -28.49 15.32 0.83
C LEU A 192 -28.54 15.32 2.38
N TYR A 193 -27.67 16.11 3.00
CA TYR A 193 -27.69 16.25 4.47
C TYR A 193 -28.91 17.06 4.95
N GLU A 194 -29.34 18.06 4.17
CA GLU A 194 -30.53 18.87 4.46
C GLU A 194 -31.81 18.03 4.32
N ALA A 195 -31.93 17.24 3.24
CA ALA A 195 -33.04 16.32 3.07
C ALA A 195 -33.13 15.30 4.22
N ALA A 196 -32.00 14.66 4.55
CA ALA A 196 -31.92 13.74 5.68
C ALA A 196 -32.26 14.42 7.04
N ALA A 197 -32.01 15.74 7.15
CA ALA A 197 -32.39 16.49 8.33
C ALA A 197 -33.90 16.73 8.42
N VAL A 198 -34.54 17.02 7.29
CA VAL A 198 -36.00 17.15 7.20
C VAL A 198 -36.70 15.83 7.54
N ASP A 199 -36.11 14.69 7.11
CA ASP A 199 -36.59 13.35 7.42
C ASP A 199 -36.31 12.92 8.89
N GLY A 200 -35.72 13.80 9.73
CA GLY A 200 -35.44 13.55 11.14
C GLY A 200 -34.25 12.64 11.39
N ALA A 201 -33.39 12.39 10.39
CA ALA A 201 -32.19 11.56 10.56
C ALA A 201 -31.19 12.18 11.56
N ASN A 202 -30.76 11.39 12.55
CA ASN A 202 -29.70 11.77 13.47
C ASN A 202 -28.31 11.67 12.81
N GLY A 203 -27.23 12.14 13.52
CA GLY A 203 -25.87 12.17 12.98
C GLY A 203 -25.33 10.80 12.54
N TRP A 204 -25.67 9.73 13.29
CA TRP A 204 -25.28 8.36 12.97
C TRP A 204 -25.99 7.84 11.71
N GLN A 205 -27.29 8.12 11.57
CA GLN A 205 -28.07 7.79 10.39
C GLN A 205 -27.56 8.53 9.14
N ARG A 206 -27.25 9.86 9.28
CA ARG A 206 -26.65 10.63 8.17
C ARG A 206 -25.30 10.07 7.76
N PHE A 207 -24.49 9.59 8.71
CA PHE A 207 -23.23 8.93 8.37
C PHE A 207 -23.45 7.67 7.53
N TRP A 208 -24.33 6.76 7.96
CA TRP A 208 -24.52 5.47 7.28
C TRP A 208 -25.31 5.56 5.97
N TYR A 209 -26.28 6.49 5.84
CA TYR A 209 -27.16 6.57 4.68
C TYR A 209 -26.75 7.66 3.68
N VAL A 210 -25.92 8.63 4.06
CA VAL A 210 -25.46 9.71 3.16
C VAL A 210 -23.94 9.67 3.00
N THR A 211 -23.20 9.78 4.13
CA THR A 211 -21.74 9.95 4.08
C THR A 211 -21.04 8.70 3.60
N TRP A 212 -21.32 7.56 4.25
CA TRP A 212 -20.63 6.29 3.92
C TRP A 212 -20.86 5.84 2.48
N PRO A 213 -22.09 5.80 1.94
CA PRO A 213 -22.32 5.45 0.54
C PRO A 213 -21.56 6.35 -0.44
N ALA A 214 -21.54 7.66 -0.19
CA ALA A 214 -20.81 8.62 -1.02
C ALA A 214 -19.29 8.42 -0.99
N LEU A 215 -18.73 7.86 0.11
CA LEU A 215 -17.30 7.60 0.25
C LEU A 215 -16.87 6.23 -0.26
N THR A 216 -17.81 5.33 -0.57
CA THR A 216 -17.47 3.95 -0.98
C THR A 216 -16.55 3.87 -2.21
N PRO A 217 -16.66 4.71 -3.27
CA PRO A 217 -15.73 4.66 -4.41
C PRO A 217 -14.30 5.02 -4.01
N VAL A 218 -14.13 6.02 -3.15
CA VAL A 218 -12.81 6.42 -2.64
C VAL A 218 -12.26 5.35 -1.71
N THR A 219 -13.10 4.75 -0.89
CA THR A 219 -12.71 3.63 -0.01
C THR A 219 -12.25 2.43 -0.82
N LEU A 220 -12.93 2.09 -1.91
CA LEU A 220 -12.49 1.03 -2.82
C LEU A 220 -11.09 1.30 -3.37
N PHE A 221 -10.84 2.50 -3.88
CA PHE A 221 -9.53 2.88 -4.39
C PHE A 221 -8.45 2.77 -3.31
N GLN A 222 -8.70 3.33 -2.13
CA GLN A 222 -7.76 3.29 -1.01
C GLN A 222 -7.54 1.87 -0.48
N LEU A 223 -8.55 1.00 -0.50
CA LEU A 223 -8.44 -0.40 -0.12
C LEU A 223 -7.52 -1.16 -1.08
N ILE A 224 -7.71 -1.00 -2.38
CA ILE A 224 -6.85 -1.63 -3.39
C ILE A 224 -5.40 -1.17 -3.23
N MET A 225 -5.18 0.15 -3.18
CA MET A 225 -3.82 0.71 -3.02
C MET A 225 -3.18 0.30 -1.70
N GLY A 226 -3.96 0.26 -0.61
CA GLY A 226 -3.51 -0.16 0.71
C GLY A 226 -3.10 -1.65 0.73
N VAL A 227 -3.88 -2.53 0.12
CA VAL A 227 -3.56 -3.97 0.02
C VAL A 227 -2.29 -4.18 -0.80
N ILE A 228 -2.15 -3.52 -1.95
CA ILE A 228 -0.94 -3.59 -2.77
C ILE A 228 0.28 -3.14 -1.96
N ALA A 229 0.19 -1.98 -1.29
CA ALA A 229 1.30 -1.44 -0.49
C ALA A 229 1.66 -2.35 0.70
N ALA A 230 0.67 -2.92 1.38
CA ALA A 230 0.89 -3.81 2.52
C ALA A 230 1.54 -5.14 2.13
N LEU A 231 1.16 -5.72 0.98
CA LEU A 231 1.77 -6.94 0.45
C LEU A 231 3.21 -6.73 -0.04
N GLN A 232 3.56 -5.50 -0.39
CA GLN A 232 4.89 -5.09 -0.85
C GLN A 232 5.72 -4.39 0.24
N ILE A 233 5.30 -4.47 1.51
CA ILE A 233 6.01 -3.78 2.60
C ILE A 233 7.43 -4.35 2.78
N PHE A 234 8.43 -3.47 2.68
CA PHE A 234 9.85 -3.83 2.79
C PHE A 234 10.63 -2.89 3.72
N ALA A 235 10.67 -1.59 3.39
CA ALA A 235 11.59 -0.65 4.02
C ALA A 235 11.41 -0.54 5.55
N PRO A 236 10.20 -0.40 6.12
CA PRO A 236 10.06 -0.32 7.57
C PRO A 236 10.54 -1.59 8.28
N THR A 237 10.17 -2.77 7.78
CA THR A 237 10.53 -4.04 8.39
C THR A 237 12.03 -4.31 8.28
N TYR A 238 12.63 -4.03 7.14
CA TYR A 238 14.08 -4.16 6.91
C TYR A 238 14.88 -3.24 7.85
N LEU A 239 14.53 -1.95 7.92
CA LEU A 239 15.27 -0.97 8.69
C LEU A 239 15.12 -1.12 10.21
N LEU A 240 13.93 -1.57 10.67
CA LEU A 240 13.72 -1.85 12.09
C LEU A 240 14.52 -3.06 12.57
N THR A 241 14.71 -4.06 11.72
CA THR A 241 15.41 -5.32 12.05
C THR A 241 16.90 -5.29 11.72
N GLN A 242 17.37 -4.24 11.04
CA GLN A 242 18.78 -4.08 10.71
C GLN A 242 19.62 -3.95 11.98
N SER A 243 20.52 -4.89 12.21
CA SER A 243 21.49 -4.88 13.32
C SER A 243 22.86 -4.42 12.85
N ARG A 244 23.65 -3.80 13.74
CA ARG A 244 25.03 -3.42 13.41
C ARG A 244 25.85 -4.67 13.09
N GLY A 245 26.32 -4.77 11.84
CA GLY A 245 27.22 -5.83 11.37
C GLY A 245 26.57 -7.05 10.72
N ASN A 246 25.28 -7.35 10.95
CA ASN A 246 24.66 -8.59 10.47
C ASN A 246 23.52 -8.41 9.45
N GLY A 247 23.31 -7.22 8.92
CA GLY A 247 22.17 -6.96 8.04
C GLY A 247 20.82 -7.04 8.75
N ALA A 248 19.75 -7.07 7.98
CA ALA A 248 18.40 -7.25 8.50
C ALA A 248 18.06 -8.76 8.52
N ASN A 249 17.67 -9.27 9.68
CA ASN A 249 17.48 -10.71 9.91
C ASN A 249 16.01 -11.13 10.18
N GLY A 250 15.04 -10.28 9.86
CA GLY A 250 13.63 -10.57 10.10
C GLY A 250 13.16 -10.32 11.53
N GLY A 251 14.02 -9.84 12.41
CA GLY A 251 13.73 -9.59 13.83
C GLY A 251 13.68 -10.87 14.68
N PRO A 252 13.26 -10.75 15.95
CA PRO A 252 13.22 -11.90 16.88
C PRO A 252 12.25 -12.96 16.38
N GLY A 253 12.74 -14.19 16.21
CA GLY A 253 11.96 -15.32 15.72
C GLY A 253 11.39 -15.11 14.32
N ASP A 254 12.08 -14.37 13.46
CA ASP A 254 11.63 -14.00 12.09
C ASP A 254 10.26 -13.29 12.06
N SER A 255 9.86 -12.65 13.18
CA SER A 255 8.52 -12.06 13.35
C SER A 255 8.21 -10.88 12.40
N LEU A 256 9.25 -10.23 11.87
CA LEU A 256 9.18 -9.17 10.86
C LEU A 256 9.77 -9.60 9.51
N LEU A 257 10.08 -10.89 9.33
CA LEU A 257 10.45 -11.39 8.01
C LEU A 257 9.20 -11.35 7.11
N THR A 258 9.04 -10.24 6.38
CA THR A 258 7.96 -10.08 5.40
C THR A 258 8.30 -10.77 4.09
N TYR A 259 7.28 -10.99 3.25
CA TYR A 259 7.43 -11.64 1.95
C TYR A 259 8.50 -10.97 1.08
N THR A 260 8.43 -9.67 0.92
CA THR A 260 9.38 -8.89 0.13
C THR A 260 10.78 -8.86 0.73
N MET A 261 10.89 -8.92 2.07
CA MET A 261 12.17 -9.04 2.76
C MET A 261 12.79 -10.42 2.52
N HIS A 262 11.99 -11.50 2.58
CA HIS A 262 12.45 -12.85 2.27
C HIS A 262 12.84 -13.00 0.78
N LEU A 263 12.07 -12.39 -0.13
CA LEU A 263 12.42 -12.29 -1.54
C LEU A 263 13.78 -11.59 -1.73
N PHE A 264 13.96 -10.44 -1.07
CA PHE A 264 15.23 -9.70 -1.11
C PHE A 264 16.40 -10.54 -0.60
N HIS A 265 16.23 -11.28 0.48
CA HIS A 265 17.27 -12.17 1.00
C HIS A 265 17.60 -13.27 -0.01
N ASN A 266 16.61 -13.91 -0.62
CA ASN A 266 16.86 -14.92 -1.65
C ASN A 266 17.60 -14.34 -2.86
N ALA A 267 17.22 -13.17 -3.33
CA ALA A 267 17.84 -12.51 -4.48
C ALA A 267 19.28 -12.06 -4.20
N PHE A 268 19.47 -11.26 -3.16
CA PHE A 268 20.68 -10.45 -2.99
C PHE A 268 21.61 -10.91 -1.86
N VAL A 269 21.11 -11.70 -0.91
CA VAL A 269 21.94 -12.26 0.18
C VAL A 269 22.34 -13.70 -0.15
N PHE A 270 21.38 -14.54 -0.55
CA PHE A 270 21.62 -15.95 -0.85
C PHE A 270 21.89 -16.22 -2.33
N LEU A 271 21.74 -15.21 -3.17
CA LEU A 271 21.97 -15.27 -4.64
C LEU A 271 21.16 -16.36 -5.34
N LYS A 272 19.99 -16.72 -4.80
CA LYS A 272 19.05 -17.68 -5.35
C LYS A 272 18.05 -16.98 -6.27
N MET A 273 18.54 -16.41 -7.37
CA MET A 273 17.74 -15.56 -8.26
C MET A 273 16.54 -16.28 -8.86
N GLY A 274 16.66 -17.57 -9.18
CA GLY A 274 15.54 -18.37 -9.68
C GLY A 274 14.39 -18.46 -8.66
N GLN A 275 14.71 -18.72 -7.38
CA GLN A 275 13.71 -18.73 -6.30
C GLN A 275 13.11 -17.35 -6.04
N ALA A 276 13.94 -16.30 -6.04
CA ALA A 276 13.45 -14.93 -5.86
C ALA A 276 12.51 -14.52 -7.01
N ALA A 277 12.82 -14.89 -8.25
CA ALA A 277 11.94 -14.68 -9.39
C ALA A 277 10.60 -15.43 -9.24
N ALA A 278 10.64 -16.69 -8.78
CA ALA A 278 9.42 -17.45 -8.49
C ALA A 278 8.57 -16.76 -7.39
N MET A 279 9.20 -16.27 -6.32
CA MET A 279 8.51 -15.49 -5.29
C MET A 279 7.88 -14.21 -5.87
N ALA A 280 8.58 -13.46 -6.72
CA ALA A 280 8.04 -12.26 -7.34
C ALA A 280 6.78 -12.57 -8.17
N TRP A 281 6.77 -13.67 -8.90
CA TRP A 281 5.61 -14.10 -9.69
C TRP A 281 4.45 -14.60 -8.84
N ILE A 282 4.72 -15.32 -7.75
CA ILE A 282 3.68 -15.69 -6.78
C ILE A 282 3.04 -14.42 -6.20
N LEU A 283 3.84 -13.45 -5.78
CA LEU A 283 3.34 -12.19 -5.23
C LEU A 283 2.50 -11.42 -6.25
N PHE A 284 2.95 -11.34 -7.49
CA PHE A 284 2.22 -10.70 -8.59
C PHE A 284 0.84 -11.34 -8.80
N LEU A 285 0.79 -12.68 -8.85
CA LEU A 285 -0.47 -13.41 -9.01
C LEU A 285 -1.40 -13.24 -7.80
N VAL A 286 -0.87 -13.26 -6.58
CA VAL A 286 -1.65 -13.04 -5.34
C VAL A 286 -2.23 -11.63 -5.32
N ILE A 287 -1.42 -10.60 -5.63
CA ILE A 287 -1.90 -9.21 -5.71
C ILE A 287 -2.99 -9.08 -6.78
N GLY A 288 -2.77 -9.64 -7.97
CA GLY A 288 -3.74 -9.62 -9.07
C GLY A 288 -5.05 -10.29 -8.69
N LEU A 289 -4.99 -11.48 -8.07
CA LEU A 289 -6.17 -12.21 -7.60
C LEU A 289 -6.93 -11.45 -6.51
N LEU A 290 -6.24 -10.92 -5.51
CA LEU A 290 -6.89 -10.14 -4.45
C LEU A 290 -7.52 -8.87 -5.00
N THR A 291 -6.83 -8.16 -5.89
CA THR A 291 -7.39 -6.98 -6.56
C THR A 291 -8.63 -7.34 -7.36
N LEU A 292 -8.60 -8.43 -8.12
CA LEU A 292 -9.76 -8.92 -8.86
C LEU A 292 -10.93 -9.26 -7.93
N LEU A 293 -10.67 -9.95 -6.82
CA LEU A 293 -11.70 -10.28 -5.82
C LEU A 293 -12.31 -9.03 -5.19
N ILE A 294 -11.50 -8.02 -4.85
CA ILE A 294 -11.97 -6.74 -4.34
C ILE A 294 -12.87 -6.05 -5.39
N LEU A 295 -12.45 -6.02 -6.66
CA LEU A 295 -13.23 -5.42 -7.75
C LEU A 295 -14.53 -6.17 -8.03
N LEU A 296 -14.52 -7.50 -7.97
CA LEU A 296 -15.74 -8.30 -8.15
C LEU A 296 -16.75 -8.10 -7.01
N THR A 297 -16.26 -8.01 -5.78
CA THR A 297 -17.10 -7.77 -4.60
C THR A 297 -17.58 -6.33 -4.50
N SER A 298 -16.84 -5.36 -5.07
CA SER A 298 -17.17 -3.93 -5.00
C SER A 298 -18.54 -3.61 -5.59
N ARG A 299 -18.99 -4.36 -6.59
CA ARG A 299 -20.33 -4.20 -7.21
C ARG A 299 -21.48 -4.30 -6.21
N ARG A 300 -21.27 -4.87 -5.02
CA ARG A 300 -22.32 -5.06 -4.00
C ARG A 300 -22.36 -3.95 -2.95
N TRP A 301 -21.27 -3.21 -2.77
CA TRP A 301 -21.15 -2.23 -1.67
C TRP A 301 -20.68 -0.85 -2.10
N VAL A 302 -20.16 -0.70 -3.32
CA VAL A 302 -19.75 0.60 -3.86
C VAL A 302 -20.92 1.26 -4.58
N HIS A 303 -21.24 2.47 -4.16
CA HIS A 303 -22.29 3.29 -4.75
C HIS A 303 -21.64 4.39 -5.58
N TYR A 304 -21.64 4.22 -6.88
CA TYR A 304 -21.33 5.30 -7.80
C TYR A 304 -22.58 6.16 -7.86
N GLY A 305 -22.49 7.43 -7.43
CA GLY A 305 -23.61 8.35 -7.52
C GLY A 305 -24.19 8.23 -8.93
N SER A 306 -25.41 7.78 -9.03
CA SER A 306 -26.10 7.67 -10.31
C SER A 306 -26.17 9.04 -10.95
N GLU A 307 -25.73 9.13 -12.18
CA GLU A 307 -26.07 10.18 -13.10
C GLU A 307 -27.57 10.43 -13.16
#